data_4cc39e3568629d5af755df4d7d932774
#
_entry.id   4cc39e3568629d5af755df4d7d932774
#
_cell.length_a   1.000
_cell.length_b   1.000
_cell.length_c   1.000
_cell.angle_alpha   90.00
_cell.angle_beta   90.00
_cell.angle_gamma   90.00
#
_symmetry.space_group_name_H-M   'P 1'
#
loop_
_entity.id
_entity.type
_entity.pdbx_description
1 polymer ?
#
loop_
_entity_poly.entity_id
_entity_poly.type
_entity_poly.pdbx_seq_one_letter_code
_entity_poly.pdbx_strand_id
1 'polypeptide(L)'
;MTGGGRGVGAGIARELAAAGARLAVSARTAEQVNEIAAEVDGLAVIADVTDRASVDSMVQQVESELGPIDLLVANAGRNAREQQAWEVEPSEWWNVFEVNVLGVYLCCRAVIPAMLERGRGRIVITGSGAAYLPSSGSTAYSASKAAVWRFGNVLAEQLEGRVPVFVISPGLVKTEMTKAAPDDAPWTPPELAPRLVRALASGRADALTGRYIHAEHDDIDELISRVAEIRERDLNAIRLQR
;
A
#
# COMPACT_ATOMS: atom_id res chain seq x y z
N MET A 1 -6.43 7.72 1.68
CA MET A 1 -5.19 6.99 1.38
C MET A 1 -3.99 7.65 2.04
N THR A 2 -2.97 6.89 2.45
CA THR A 2 -1.76 7.43 3.06
C THR A 2 -0.60 7.52 2.07
N GLY A 3 0.33 8.49 2.27
CA GLY A 3 1.43 8.74 1.34
C GLY A 3 0.96 9.21 -0.03
N GLY A 4 -0.19 9.90 -0.09
CA GLY A 4 -0.83 10.32 -1.34
C GLY A 4 -0.29 11.61 -1.96
N GLY A 5 0.59 12.34 -1.26
CA GLY A 5 1.05 13.66 -1.72
C GLY A 5 2.07 13.63 -2.87
N ARG A 6 2.60 12.46 -3.27
CA ARG A 6 3.57 12.34 -4.37
C ARG A 6 3.72 10.91 -4.90
N GLY A 7 4.47 10.77 -6.01
CA GLY A 7 4.87 9.47 -6.56
C GLY A 7 3.71 8.55 -6.85
N VAL A 8 3.87 7.25 -6.52
CA VAL A 8 2.84 6.23 -6.77
C VAL A 8 1.52 6.59 -6.07
N GLY A 9 1.57 7.12 -4.85
CA GLY A 9 0.37 7.52 -4.11
C GLY A 9 -0.44 8.61 -4.83
N ALA A 10 0.21 9.65 -5.34
CA ALA A 10 -0.47 10.70 -6.12
C ALA A 10 -1.10 10.13 -7.40
N GLY A 11 -0.40 9.21 -8.09
CA GLY A 11 -0.97 8.50 -9.24
C GLY A 11 -2.22 7.71 -8.89
N ILE A 12 -2.21 6.99 -7.76
CA ILE A 12 -3.38 6.24 -7.26
C ILE A 12 -4.54 7.20 -6.91
N ALA A 13 -4.24 8.35 -6.29
CA ALA A 13 -5.27 9.34 -5.96
C ALA A 13 -6.00 9.83 -7.23
N ARG A 14 -5.23 10.22 -8.26
CA ARG A 14 -5.79 10.67 -9.55
C ARG A 14 -6.66 9.61 -10.21
N GLU A 15 -6.19 8.37 -10.25
CA GLU A 15 -6.90 7.25 -10.88
C GLU A 15 -8.22 6.93 -10.16
N LEU A 16 -8.21 6.93 -8.83
CA LEU A 16 -9.42 6.68 -8.05
C LEU A 16 -10.42 7.84 -8.15
N ALA A 17 -9.95 9.09 -8.16
CA ALA A 17 -10.80 10.26 -8.39
C ALA A 17 -11.45 10.23 -9.78
N ALA A 18 -10.67 9.93 -10.82
CA ALA A 18 -11.18 9.78 -12.17
C ALA A 18 -12.24 8.65 -12.29
N ALA A 19 -12.19 7.66 -11.39
CA ALA A 19 -13.20 6.61 -11.26
C ALA A 19 -14.40 7.01 -10.40
N GLY A 20 -14.48 8.26 -9.91
CA GLY A 20 -15.59 8.80 -9.12
C GLY A 20 -15.51 8.52 -7.62
N ALA A 21 -14.36 8.12 -7.09
CA ALA A 21 -14.19 7.94 -5.65
C ALA A 21 -14.07 9.30 -4.94
N ARG A 22 -14.72 9.43 -3.77
CA ARG A 22 -14.43 10.52 -2.83
C ARG A 22 -13.15 10.19 -2.07
N LEU A 23 -12.20 11.10 -2.05
CA LEU A 23 -10.85 10.80 -1.56
C LEU A 23 -10.46 11.68 -0.38
N ALA A 24 -9.84 11.05 0.62
CA ALA A 24 -8.94 11.72 1.54
C ALA A 24 -7.50 11.35 1.18
N VAL A 25 -6.68 12.37 0.95
CA VAL A 25 -5.24 12.24 0.68
C VAL A 25 -4.47 12.63 1.93
N SER A 26 -3.62 11.74 2.43
CA SER A 26 -2.86 12.00 3.65
C SER A 26 -1.37 11.80 3.46
N ALA A 27 -0.59 12.69 4.01
CA ALA A 27 0.86 12.60 4.23
C ALA A 27 1.31 13.65 5.26
N ARG A 28 2.61 13.67 5.58
CA ARG A 28 3.18 14.61 6.55
C ARG A 28 3.43 16.02 6.01
N THR A 29 3.63 16.13 4.70
CA THR A 29 3.99 17.39 4.04
C THR A 29 2.73 18.10 3.55
N ALA A 30 2.32 19.14 4.25
CA ALA A 30 1.08 19.88 3.98
C ALA A 30 0.97 20.36 2.53
N GLU A 31 2.04 20.96 1.99
CA GLU A 31 2.07 21.49 0.62
C GLU A 31 1.71 20.39 -0.41
N GLN A 32 2.39 19.22 -0.34
CA GLN A 32 2.15 18.10 -1.25
C GLN A 32 0.74 17.52 -1.11
N VAL A 33 0.23 17.43 0.11
CA VAL A 33 -1.12 16.90 0.37
C VAL A 33 -2.18 17.84 -0.17
N ASN A 34 -2.03 19.16 0.08
CA ASN A 34 -2.97 20.17 -0.38
C ASN A 34 -3.00 20.26 -1.92
N GLU A 35 -1.83 20.18 -2.58
CA GLU A 35 -1.73 20.17 -4.04
C GLU A 35 -2.52 19.02 -4.65
N ILE A 36 -2.25 17.77 -4.20
CA ILE A 36 -2.93 16.60 -4.75
C ILE A 36 -4.41 16.58 -4.37
N ALA A 37 -4.78 16.96 -3.14
CA ALA A 37 -6.18 17.01 -2.73
C ALA A 37 -6.97 18.01 -3.56
N ALA A 38 -6.42 19.19 -3.84
CA ALA A 38 -7.05 20.19 -4.72
C ALA A 38 -7.21 19.68 -6.16
N GLU A 39 -6.20 18.95 -6.67
CA GLU A 39 -6.23 18.39 -8.02
C GLU A 39 -7.33 17.32 -8.20
N VAL A 40 -7.60 16.53 -7.15
CA VAL A 40 -8.56 15.42 -7.19
C VAL A 40 -9.91 15.75 -6.56
N ASP A 41 -10.18 17.02 -6.22
CA ASP A 41 -11.35 17.47 -5.47
C ASP A 41 -11.56 16.62 -4.18
N GLY A 42 -10.48 16.39 -3.46
CA GLY A 42 -10.43 15.51 -2.29
C GLY A 42 -10.13 16.25 -0.99
N LEU A 43 -10.26 15.54 0.12
CA LEU A 43 -9.92 16.04 1.46
C LEU A 43 -8.40 15.92 1.70
N ALA A 44 -7.77 17.03 2.06
CA ALA A 44 -6.38 17.05 2.52
C ALA A 44 -6.30 16.74 4.02
N VAL A 45 -5.53 15.72 4.41
CA VAL A 45 -5.34 15.38 5.83
C VAL A 45 -3.84 15.24 6.12
N ILE A 46 -3.32 16.10 7.00
CA ILE A 46 -1.93 16.03 7.42
C ILE A 46 -1.83 15.07 8.59
N ALA A 47 -1.10 13.96 8.40
CA ALA A 47 -0.92 12.96 9.45
C ALA A 47 0.44 12.25 9.36
N ASP A 48 0.97 11.87 10.52
CA ASP A 48 2.09 10.96 10.64
C ASP A 48 1.57 9.54 10.94
N VAL A 49 1.80 8.61 10.01
CA VAL A 49 1.36 7.22 10.17
C VAL A 49 2.09 6.47 11.28
N THR A 50 3.21 6.99 11.79
CA THR A 50 3.97 6.40 12.89
C THR A 50 3.41 6.76 14.26
N ASP A 51 2.56 7.79 14.33
CA ASP A 51 1.88 8.22 15.55
C ASP A 51 0.42 7.75 15.58
N ARG A 52 0.11 6.95 16.59
CA ARG A 52 -1.24 6.41 16.79
C ARG A 52 -2.30 7.51 16.90
N ALA A 53 -2.04 8.56 17.69
CA ALA A 53 -3.04 9.62 17.90
C ALA A 53 -3.29 10.40 16.60
N SER A 54 -2.24 10.62 15.80
CA SER A 54 -2.35 11.23 14.48
C SER A 54 -3.17 10.37 13.52
N VAL A 55 -2.99 9.05 13.52
CA VAL A 55 -3.78 8.12 12.69
C VAL A 55 -5.25 8.06 13.14
N ASP A 56 -5.50 7.95 14.45
CA ASP A 56 -6.86 7.91 14.99
C ASP A 56 -7.60 9.23 14.65
N SER A 57 -6.94 10.39 14.77
CA SER A 57 -7.50 11.71 14.38
C SER A 57 -7.74 11.82 12.87
N MET A 58 -6.83 11.32 12.04
CA MET A 58 -6.99 11.29 10.58
C MET A 58 -8.23 10.50 10.18
N VAL A 59 -8.42 9.30 10.73
CA VAL A 59 -9.58 8.46 10.42
C VAL A 59 -10.87 9.15 10.87
N GLN A 60 -10.92 9.72 12.07
CA GLN A 60 -12.07 10.45 12.58
C GLN A 60 -12.41 11.65 11.68
N GLN A 61 -11.44 12.43 11.25
CA GLN A 61 -11.65 13.55 10.35
C GLN A 61 -12.25 13.07 9.01
N VAL A 62 -11.66 12.04 8.41
CA VAL A 62 -12.14 11.49 7.13
C VAL A 62 -13.59 11.00 7.26
N GLU A 63 -13.91 10.26 8.33
CA GLU A 63 -15.27 9.74 8.54
C GLU A 63 -16.28 10.84 8.82
N SER A 64 -15.89 11.94 9.47
CA SER A 64 -16.77 13.07 9.71
C SER A 64 -17.06 13.90 8.46
N GLU A 65 -16.09 14.06 7.56
CA GLU A 65 -16.21 14.92 6.38
C GLU A 65 -16.66 14.16 5.12
N LEU A 66 -16.19 12.91 4.94
CA LEU A 66 -16.50 12.11 3.76
C LEU A 66 -17.41 10.90 4.06
N GLY A 67 -17.70 10.62 5.33
CA GLY A 67 -18.43 9.43 5.73
C GLY A 67 -17.54 8.18 5.80
N PRO A 68 -18.15 7.00 5.96
CA PRO A 68 -17.44 5.76 6.23
C PRO A 68 -16.36 5.43 5.20
N ILE A 69 -15.21 4.95 5.68
CA ILE A 69 -14.08 4.55 4.82
C ILE A 69 -14.36 3.17 4.21
N ASP A 70 -14.56 3.11 2.89
CA ASP A 70 -14.78 1.87 2.14
C ASP A 70 -13.47 1.27 1.59
N LEU A 71 -12.43 2.09 1.41
CA LEU A 71 -11.13 1.65 0.91
C LEU A 71 -10.00 2.32 1.70
N LEU A 72 -9.15 1.52 2.32
CA LEU A 72 -7.86 1.97 2.81
C LEU A 72 -6.77 1.62 1.79
N VAL A 73 -6.04 2.62 1.29
CA VAL A 73 -4.77 2.43 0.58
C VAL A 73 -3.64 2.82 1.53
N ALA A 74 -3.02 1.83 2.17
CA ALA A 74 -1.87 1.99 3.05
C ALA A 74 -0.59 2.02 2.19
N ASN A 75 -0.28 3.22 1.66
CA ASN A 75 0.80 3.41 0.71
C ASN A 75 1.98 4.21 1.28
N ALA A 76 1.82 4.92 2.38
CA ALA A 76 2.94 5.62 3.01
C ALA A 76 4.14 4.69 3.22
N GLY A 77 5.31 5.15 2.80
CA GLY A 77 6.52 4.35 2.89
C GLY A 77 7.78 5.21 2.75
N ARG A 78 8.88 4.69 3.27
CA ARG A 78 10.22 5.26 3.10
C ARG A 78 11.24 4.17 2.82
N ASN A 79 12.31 4.54 2.14
CA ASN A 79 13.51 3.75 1.99
C ASN A 79 14.62 4.35 2.88
N ALA A 80 15.64 3.56 3.22
CA ALA A 80 16.89 4.04 3.77
C ALA A 80 17.93 4.17 2.65
N ARG A 81 19.03 4.87 2.93
CA ARG A 81 20.19 4.86 2.04
C ARG A 81 20.71 3.44 1.88
N GLU A 82 21.24 3.13 0.70
CA GLU A 82 21.95 1.89 0.47
C GLU A 82 23.31 1.97 1.18
N GLN A 83 23.44 1.21 2.24
CA GLN A 83 24.65 1.08 3.06
C GLN A 83 24.78 -0.36 3.52
N GLN A 84 26.00 -0.75 3.90
CA GLN A 84 26.21 -2.06 4.51
C GLN A 84 25.43 -2.14 5.83
N ALA A 85 24.80 -3.26 6.11
CA ALA A 85 23.91 -3.41 7.26
C ALA A 85 24.54 -3.03 8.62
N TRP A 86 25.84 -3.22 8.74
CA TRP A 86 26.61 -2.94 9.96
C TRP A 86 27.07 -1.47 10.06
N GLU A 87 26.83 -0.65 9.04
CA GLU A 87 27.18 0.79 9.00
C GLU A 87 25.95 1.68 9.19
N VAL A 88 24.75 1.11 9.05
CA VAL A 88 23.48 1.87 9.20
C VAL A 88 23.25 2.18 10.68
N GLU A 89 22.99 3.44 11.02
CA GLU A 89 22.58 3.82 12.35
C GLU A 89 21.27 3.10 12.75
N PRO A 90 21.20 2.47 13.95
CA PRO A 90 20.01 1.71 14.37
C PRO A 90 18.71 2.50 14.30
N SER A 91 18.73 3.80 14.62
CA SER A 91 17.57 4.67 14.53
C SER A 91 17.10 4.89 13.08
N GLU A 92 18.02 5.05 12.12
CA GLU A 92 17.68 5.18 10.71
C GLU A 92 17.09 3.86 10.17
N TRP A 93 17.69 2.73 10.57
CA TRP A 93 17.20 1.41 10.20
C TRP A 93 15.78 1.19 10.73
N TRP A 94 15.54 1.51 12.01
CA TRP A 94 14.25 1.34 12.68
C TRP A 94 13.17 2.28 12.12
N ASN A 95 13.50 3.52 11.80
CA ASN A 95 12.58 4.48 11.18
C ASN A 95 11.92 3.96 9.91
N VAL A 96 12.58 3.04 9.17
CA VAL A 96 11.95 2.39 8.00
C VAL A 96 10.82 1.45 8.45
N PHE A 97 11.02 0.70 9.53
CA PHE A 97 10.00 -0.17 10.10
C PHE A 97 8.83 0.62 10.70
N GLU A 98 9.11 1.73 11.36
CA GLU A 98 8.05 2.59 11.91
C GLU A 98 7.11 3.07 10.80
N VAL A 99 7.64 3.56 9.70
CA VAL A 99 6.80 4.02 8.60
C VAL A 99 6.17 2.85 7.84
N ASN A 100 6.98 1.86 7.43
CA ASN A 100 6.53 0.82 6.50
C ASN A 100 5.71 -0.28 7.17
N VAL A 101 5.91 -0.56 8.46
CA VAL A 101 5.26 -1.67 9.17
C VAL A 101 4.29 -1.15 10.22
N LEU A 102 4.77 -0.36 11.21
CA LEU A 102 3.90 0.19 12.26
C LEU A 102 2.83 1.09 11.64
N GLY A 103 3.19 1.96 10.70
CA GLY A 103 2.23 2.85 10.04
C GLY A 103 1.13 2.11 9.29
N VAL A 104 1.45 1.02 8.59
CA VAL A 104 0.46 0.14 7.95
C VAL A 104 -0.44 -0.51 8.99
N TYR A 105 0.14 -1.06 10.06
CA TYR A 105 -0.63 -1.66 11.16
C TYR A 105 -1.58 -0.66 11.81
N LEU A 106 -1.12 0.54 12.15
CA LEU A 106 -1.95 1.56 12.80
C LEU A 106 -3.12 1.98 11.91
N CYS A 107 -2.89 2.19 10.61
CA CYS A 107 -3.95 2.52 9.67
C CYS A 107 -4.98 1.39 9.56
N CYS A 108 -4.54 0.13 9.42
CA CYS A 108 -5.45 -1.03 9.38
C CYS A 108 -6.26 -1.15 10.68
N ARG A 109 -5.57 -1.05 11.82
CA ARG A 109 -6.20 -1.09 13.15
C ARG A 109 -7.31 -0.05 13.31
N ALA A 110 -7.11 1.15 12.79
CA ALA A 110 -8.06 2.25 12.94
C ALA A 110 -9.34 2.07 12.10
N VAL A 111 -9.25 1.46 10.90
CA VAL A 111 -10.41 1.36 10.00
C VAL A 111 -11.15 0.02 10.07
N ILE A 112 -10.47 -1.08 10.43
CA ILE A 112 -11.04 -2.44 10.39
C ILE A 112 -12.30 -2.59 11.24
N PRO A 113 -12.36 -2.12 12.51
CA PRO A 113 -13.57 -2.30 13.33
C PRO A 113 -14.84 -1.78 12.65
N ALA A 114 -14.79 -0.56 12.12
CA ALA A 114 -15.92 0.04 11.42
C ALA A 114 -16.24 -0.67 10.08
N MET A 115 -15.24 -1.15 9.35
CA MET A 115 -15.45 -1.96 8.15
C MET A 115 -16.15 -3.29 8.47
N LEU A 116 -15.75 -3.97 9.54
CA LEU A 116 -16.37 -5.22 9.99
C LEU A 116 -17.80 -5.01 10.45
N GLU A 117 -18.08 -3.95 11.20
CA GLU A 117 -19.42 -3.61 11.65
C GLU A 117 -20.40 -3.38 10.48
N ARG A 118 -19.93 -2.72 9.44
CA ARG A 118 -20.72 -2.47 8.22
C ARG A 118 -20.77 -3.66 7.25
N GLY A 119 -19.93 -4.68 7.46
CA GLY A 119 -19.76 -5.77 6.50
C GLY A 119 -19.23 -5.32 5.14
N ARG A 120 -18.54 -4.17 5.09
CA ARG A 120 -18.05 -3.55 3.85
C ARG A 120 -16.75 -2.81 4.08
N GLY A 121 -15.77 -3.07 3.21
CA GLY A 121 -14.48 -2.41 3.21
C GLY A 121 -13.46 -3.22 2.41
N ARG A 122 -12.36 -2.57 2.02
CA ARG A 122 -11.19 -3.21 1.37
C ARG A 122 -9.92 -2.54 1.83
N ILE A 123 -8.85 -3.30 1.86
CA ILE A 123 -7.52 -2.80 2.25
C ILE A 123 -6.52 -3.15 1.15
N VAL A 124 -5.82 -2.16 0.63
CA VAL A 124 -4.70 -2.32 -0.28
C VAL A 124 -3.44 -1.81 0.42
N ILE A 125 -2.44 -2.67 0.52
CA ILE A 125 -1.15 -2.38 1.17
C ILE A 125 -0.07 -2.33 0.10
N THR A 126 0.70 -1.26 0.07
CA THR A 126 1.83 -1.15 -0.87
C THR A 126 3.04 -1.92 -0.35
N GLY A 127 3.23 -3.09 -0.92
CA GLY A 127 4.41 -3.95 -0.77
C GLY A 127 5.57 -3.50 -1.68
N SER A 128 6.39 -4.48 -2.09
CA SER A 128 7.49 -4.30 -3.05
C SER A 128 8.07 -5.66 -3.44
N GLY A 129 8.60 -5.80 -4.64
CA GLY A 129 9.43 -6.95 -5.04
C GLY A 129 10.63 -7.18 -4.13
N ALA A 130 11.12 -6.14 -3.44
CA ALA A 130 12.18 -6.25 -2.43
C ALA A 130 11.83 -7.20 -1.26
N ALA A 131 10.57 -7.60 -1.11
CA ALA A 131 10.15 -8.57 -0.10
C ALA A 131 10.67 -10.01 -0.38
N TYR A 132 10.97 -10.34 -1.64
CA TYR A 132 11.33 -11.71 -2.04
C TYR A 132 12.38 -11.80 -3.14
N LEU A 133 12.62 -10.73 -3.89
CA LEU A 133 13.65 -10.72 -4.93
C LEU A 133 15.05 -10.60 -4.29
N PRO A 134 16.06 -11.27 -4.86
CA PRO A 134 17.46 -11.04 -4.47
C PRO A 134 17.79 -9.55 -4.59
N SER A 135 18.40 -9.00 -3.55
CA SER A 135 18.77 -7.58 -3.51
C SER A 135 19.98 -7.38 -2.62
N SER A 136 20.87 -6.48 -3.00
CA SER A 136 21.95 -5.95 -2.16
C SER A 136 21.64 -4.55 -1.62
N GLY A 137 20.42 -4.04 -1.81
CA GLY A 137 20.00 -2.72 -1.34
C GLY A 137 19.74 -2.67 0.18
N SER A 138 18.91 -1.74 0.60
CA SER A 138 18.65 -1.50 2.03
C SER A 138 18.04 -2.72 2.73
N THR A 139 18.74 -3.27 3.73
CA THR A 139 18.24 -4.37 4.58
C THR A 139 16.97 -3.97 5.35
N ALA A 140 16.88 -2.72 5.82
CA ALA A 140 15.70 -2.20 6.49
C ALA A 140 14.48 -2.22 5.58
N TYR A 141 14.64 -1.74 4.33
CA TYR A 141 13.54 -1.69 3.36
C TYR A 141 13.06 -3.09 2.99
N SER A 142 13.98 -3.98 2.57
CA SER A 142 13.64 -5.34 2.15
C SER A 142 12.96 -6.12 3.28
N ALA A 143 13.52 -6.07 4.49
CA ALA A 143 12.93 -6.72 5.66
C ALA A 143 11.56 -6.12 6.01
N SER A 144 11.39 -4.79 5.95
CA SER A 144 10.09 -4.15 6.21
C SER A 144 9.02 -4.54 5.19
N LYS A 145 9.39 -4.68 3.91
CA LYS A 145 8.44 -5.08 2.85
C LYS A 145 8.08 -6.57 2.93
N ALA A 146 9.00 -7.43 3.37
CA ALA A 146 8.69 -8.82 3.71
C ALA A 146 7.73 -8.91 4.92
N ALA A 147 7.96 -8.11 5.97
CA ALA A 147 7.09 -8.02 7.14
C ALA A 147 5.67 -7.56 6.76
N VAL A 148 5.56 -6.51 5.95
CA VAL A 148 4.27 -5.97 5.48
C VAL A 148 3.50 -6.98 4.63
N TRP A 149 4.20 -7.71 3.74
CA TRP A 149 3.55 -8.77 2.99
C TRP A 149 2.99 -9.84 3.94
N ARG A 150 3.80 -10.33 4.88
CA ARG A 150 3.34 -11.35 5.83
C ARG A 150 2.21 -10.85 6.72
N PHE A 151 2.27 -9.60 7.15
CA PHE A 151 1.19 -8.95 7.90
C PHE A 151 -0.12 -8.98 7.10
N GLY A 152 -0.11 -8.51 5.84
CA GLY A 152 -1.31 -8.48 5.00
C GLY A 152 -1.88 -9.87 4.72
N ASN A 153 -1.02 -10.87 4.50
CA ASN A 153 -1.43 -12.25 4.30
C ASN A 153 -2.12 -12.83 5.55
N VAL A 154 -1.55 -12.63 6.75
CA VAL A 154 -2.16 -13.11 8.02
C VAL A 154 -3.44 -12.34 8.34
N LEU A 155 -3.45 -11.02 8.09
CA LEU A 155 -4.63 -10.19 8.30
C LEU A 155 -5.81 -10.63 7.44
N ALA A 156 -5.57 -11.01 6.18
CA ALA A 156 -6.60 -11.55 5.29
C ALA A 156 -7.24 -12.83 5.85
N GLU A 157 -6.44 -13.74 6.42
CA GLU A 157 -6.94 -14.96 7.08
C GLU A 157 -7.78 -14.61 8.32
N GLN A 158 -7.33 -13.66 9.15
CA GLN A 158 -8.07 -13.23 10.35
C GLN A 158 -9.41 -12.57 10.02
N LEU A 159 -9.50 -11.91 8.87
CA LEU A 159 -10.72 -11.24 8.41
C LEU A 159 -11.68 -12.17 7.68
N GLU A 160 -11.30 -13.41 7.37
CA GLU A 160 -12.16 -14.46 6.80
C GLU A 160 -12.95 -13.99 5.55
N GLY A 161 -12.34 -13.15 4.74
CA GLY A 161 -12.97 -12.57 3.55
C GLY A 161 -14.00 -11.46 3.79
N ARG A 162 -14.31 -11.13 5.06
CA ARG A 162 -15.26 -10.05 5.39
C ARG A 162 -14.75 -8.67 4.98
N VAL A 163 -13.44 -8.45 5.04
CA VAL A 163 -12.74 -7.28 4.52
C VAL A 163 -11.57 -7.78 3.69
N PRO A 164 -11.65 -7.78 2.36
CA PRO A 164 -10.55 -8.19 1.49
C PRO A 164 -9.29 -7.36 1.71
N VAL A 165 -8.14 -8.03 1.77
CA VAL A 165 -6.81 -7.45 1.94
C VAL A 165 -5.92 -7.86 0.80
N PHE A 166 -5.28 -6.91 0.15
CA PHE A 166 -4.35 -7.12 -0.95
C PHE A 166 -3.01 -6.50 -0.62
N VAL A 167 -1.92 -7.18 -0.97
CA VAL A 167 -0.59 -6.59 -0.95
C VAL A 167 -0.11 -6.46 -2.39
N ILE A 168 0.20 -5.25 -2.81
CA ILE A 168 0.62 -4.99 -4.19
C ILE A 168 2.09 -4.57 -4.29
N SER A 169 2.74 -4.93 -5.39
CA SER A 169 3.99 -4.29 -5.80
C SER A 169 3.72 -3.32 -6.94
N PRO A 170 4.05 -2.05 -6.80
CA PRO A 170 3.91 -1.08 -7.88
C PRO A 170 4.93 -1.26 -9.02
N GLY A 171 5.96 -2.11 -8.83
CA GLY A 171 7.12 -2.19 -9.70
C GLY A 171 8.16 -1.10 -9.40
N LEU A 172 9.15 -0.97 -10.28
CA LEU A 172 10.19 0.07 -10.19
C LEU A 172 9.70 1.34 -10.92
N VAL A 173 8.96 2.19 -10.23
CA VAL A 173 8.39 3.43 -10.78
C VAL A 173 9.35 4.60 -10.53
N LYS A 174 9.54 5.48 -11.54
CA LYS A 174 10.33 6.73 -11.38
C LYS A 174 9.65 7.66 -10.37
N THR A 175 10.29 7.87 -9.23
CA THR A 175 9.80 8.72 -8.13
C THR A 175 11.00 9.32 -7.38
N GLU A 176 10.75 10.23 -6.45
CA GLU A 176 11.81 10.73 -5.56
C GLU A 176 12.49 9.61 -4.76
N MET A 177 11.76 8.55 -4.41
CA MET A 177 12.31 7.40 -3.68
C MET A 177 13.31 6.58 -4.51
N THR A 178 13.13 6.53 -5.81
CA THR A 178 13.90 5.70 -6.75
C THR A 178 14.88 6.52 -7.61
N LYS A 179 15.05 7.80 -7.33
CA LYS A 179 15.88 8.72 -8.12
C LYS A 179 17.36 8.33 -8.25
N ALA A 180 17.84 7.47 -7.36
CA ALA A 180 19.23 6.97 -7.41
C ALA A 180 19.39 5.78 -8.37
N ALA A 181 18.30 5.18 -8.86
CA ALA A 181 18.38 4.10 -9.83
C ALA A 181 18.80 4.63 -11.22
N PRO A 182 19.55 3.83 -12.00
CA PRO A 182 20.00 4.23 -13.33
C PRO A 182 18.84 4.59 -14.27
N ASP A 183 19.08 5.47 -15.23
CA ASP A 183 18.04 5.87 -16.20
C ASP A 183 17.58 4.72 -17.10
N ASP A 184 18.44 3.75 -17.37
CA ASP A 184 18.18 2.54 -18.15
C ASP A 184 17.65 1.37 -17.32
N ALA A 185 17.33 1.58 -16.04
CA ALA A 185 16.69 0.56 -15.22
C ALA A 185 15.34 0.13 -15.83
N PRO A 186 14.88 -1.09 -15.57
CA PRO A 186 13.60 -1.60 -16.09
C PRO A 186 12.43 -0.90 -15.41
N TRP A 187 12.16 0.32 -15.84
CA TRP A 187 11.13 1.17 -15.26
C TRP A 187 9.73 0.66 -15.57
N THR A 188 8.95 0.44 -14.53
CA THR A 188 7.53 0.13 -14.63
C THR A 188 6.74 1.38 -15.02
N PRO A 189 5.85 1.30 -16.00
CA PRO A 189 4.93 2.39 -16.34
C PRO A 189 4.14 2.88 -15.12
N PRO A 190 4.14 4.21 -14.85
CA PRO A 190 3.60 4.76 -13.60
C PRO A 190 2.09 4.57 -13.43
N GLU A 191 1.35 4.33 -14.52
CA GLU A 191 -0.10 4.11 -14.51
C GLU A 191 -0.53 2.69 -14.10
N LEU A 192 0.38 1.69 -14.10
CA LEU A 192 -0.01 0.30 -13.84
C LEU A 192 -0.48 0.07 -12.41
N ALA A 193 0.26 0.57 -11.42
CA ALA A 193 -0.15 0.44 -10.03
C ALA A 193 -1.46 1.20 -9.71
N PRO A 194 -1.68 2.44 -10.18
CA PRO A 194 -2.98 3.11 -10.11
C PRO A 194 -4.14 2.28 -10.69
N ARG A 195 -4.00 1.75 -11.90
CA ARG A 195 -5.03 0.91 -12.55
C ARG A 195 -5.30 -0.36 -11.77
N LEU A 196 -4.26 -1.01 -11.24
CA LEU A 196 -4.42 -2.18 -10.37
C LEU A 196 -5.23 -1.83 -9.13
N VAL A 197 -4.89 -0.73 -8.43
CA VAL A 197 -5.63 -0.32 -7.21
C VAL A 197 -7.09 -0.03 -7.54
N ARG A 198 -7.39 0.63 -8.66
CA ARG A 198 -8.79 0.82 -9.13
C ARG A 198 -9.51 -0.50 -9.33
N ALA A 199 -8.87 -1.49 -9.96
CA ALA A 199 -9.44 -2.81 -10.17
C ALA A 199 -9.75 -3.52 -8.84
N LEU A 200 -8.82 -3.45 -7.86
CA LEU A 200 -9.03 -4.00 -6.52
C LEU A 200 -10.15 -3.25 -5.76
N ALA A 201 -10.22 -1.94 -5.91
CA ALA A 201 -11.26 -1.11 -5.27
C ALA A 201 -12.68 -1.45 -5.75
N SER A 202 -12.83 -1.90 -7.01
CA SER A 202 -14.14 -2.24 -7.60
C SER A 202 -14.82 -3.45 -6.96
N GLY A 203 -14.08 -4.30 -6.24
CA GLY A 203 -14.58 -5.52 -5.60
C GLY A 203 -14.55 -6.77 -6.48
N ARG A 204 -14.30 -6.65 -7.78
CA ARG A 204 -14.28 -7.81 -8.69
C ARG A 204 -13.17 -8.81 -8.39
N ALA A 205 -12.14 -8.37 -7.66
CA ALA A 205 -10.98 -9.18 -7.26
C ALA A 205 -11.04 -9.67 -5.80
N ASP A 206 -12.14 -9.52 -5.08
CA ASP A 206 -12.23 -9.83 -3.64
C ASP A 206 -11.84 -11.29 -3.32
N ALA A 207 -12.07 -12.19 -4.27
CA ALA A 207 -11.67 -13.59 -4.16
C ALA A 207 -10.13 -13.81 -4.13
N LEU A 208 -9.32 -12.81 -4.51
CA LEU A 208 -7.86 -12.82 -4.42
C LEU A 208 -7.34 -12.26 -3.08
N THR A 209 -8.20 -12.08 -2.07
CA THR A 209 -7.77 -11.64 -0.74
C THR A 209 -6.61 -12.47 -0.21
N GLY A 210 -5.64 -11.80 0.44
CA GLY A 210 -4.42 -12.43 0.96
C GLY A 210 -3.34 -12.70 -0.08
N ARG A 211 -3.56 -12.34 -1.35
CA ARG A 211 -2.57 -12.54 -2.41
C ARG A 211 -1.67 -11.33 -2.61
N TYR A 212 -0.45 -11.61 -3.09
CA TYR A 212 0.50 -10.62 -3.54
C TYR A 212 0.33 -10.42 -5.05
N ILE A 213 0.14 -9.18 -5.49
CA ILE A 213 -0.13 -8.86 -6.89
C ILE A 213 0.87 -7.82 -7.37
N HIS A 214 1.59 -8.12 -8.45
CA HIS A 214 2.54 -7.20 -9.07
C HIS A 214 1.87 -6.41 -10.19
N ALA A 215 1.96 -5.09 -10.17
CA ALA A 215 1.25 -4.23 -11.12
C ALA A 215 1.65 -4.41 -12.59
N GLU A 216 2.87 -4.88 -12.85
CA GLU A 216 3.40 -5.07 -14.20
C GLU A 216 3.37 -6.52 -14.67
N HIS A 217 3.58 -7.46 -13.74
CA HIS A 217 3.78 -8.87 -14.10
C HIS A 217 2.52 -9.72 -13.96
N ASP A 218 1.52 -9.21 -13.26
CA ASP A 218 0.24 -9.90 -13.06
C ASP A 218 -0.88 -9.19 -13.83
N ASP A 219 -1.54 -9.91 -14.71
CA ASP A 219 -2.80 -9.45 -15.31
C ASP A 219 -3.95 -9.75 -14.35
N ILE A 220 -4.63 -8.71 -13.88
CA ILE A 220 -5.69 -8.85 -12.86
C ILE A 220 -6.89 -9.65 -13.37
N ASP A 221 -7.22 -9.57 -14.66
CA ASP A 221 -8.33 -10.30 -15.24
C ASP A 221 -7.99 -11.78 -15.39
N GLU A 222 -6.74 -12.11 -15.75
CA GLU A 222 -6.24 -13.48 -15.73
C GLU A 222 -6.26 -14.05 -14.31
N LEU A 223 -5.76 -13.32 -13.30
CA LEU A 223 -5.78 -13.78 -11.91
C LEU A 223 -7.21 -14.05 -11.41
N ILE A 224 -8.17 -13.19 -11.74
CA ILE A 224 -9.57 -13.39 -11.40
C ILE A 224 -10.12 -14.67 -12.03
N SER A 225 -9.79 -14.93 -13.28
CA SER A 225 -10.23 -16.16 -13.98
C SER A 225 -9.65 -17.45 -13.39
N ARG A 226 -8.48 -17.36 -12.73
CA ARG A 226 -7.73 -18.48 -12.14
C ARG A 226 -7.83 -18.56 -10.62
N VAL A 227 -8.77 -17.88 -9.97
CA VAL A 227 -8.90 -17.85 -8.51
C VAL A 227 -8.91 -19.25 -7.88
N ALA A 228 -9.61 -20.21 -8.46
CA ALA A 228 -9.67 -21.58 -7.96
C ALA A 228 -8.27 -22.23 -7.92
N GLU A 229 -7.53 -22.18 -9.03
CA GLU A 229 -6.16 -22.67 -9.12
C GLU A 229 -5.21 -21.95 -8.16
N ILE A 230 -5.32 -20.61 -8.09
CA ILE A 230 -4.48 -19.78 -7.22
C ILE A 230 -4.67 -20.18 -5.75
N ARG A 231 -5.89 -20.48 -5.34
CA ARG A 231 -6.19 -20.93 -3.98
C ARG A 231 -5.70 -22.34 -3.72
N GLU A 232 -5.99 -23.27 -4.61
CA GLU A 232 -5.61 -24.67 -4.48
C GLU A 232 -4.09 -24.86 -4.42
N ARG A 233 -3.35 -24.15 -5.28
CA ARG A 233 -1.90 -24.24 -5.40
C ARG A 233 -1.13 -23.22 -4.57
N ASP A 234 -1.82 -22.38 -3.80
CA ASP A 234 -1.26 -21.26 -3.01
C ASP A 234 -0.34 -20.32 -3.84
N LEU A 235 -0.76 -19.99 -5.08
CA LEU A 235 -0.02 -19.09 -5.97
C LEU A 235 -0.17 -17.62 -5.53
N ASN A 236 0.67 -16.74 -6.11
CA ASN A 236 0.75 -15.32 -5.74
C ASN A 236 0.95 -15.12 -4.22
N ALA A 237 1.77 -15.97 -3.63
CA ALA A 237 2.16 -15.95 -2.23
C ALA A 237 3.66 -16.19 -2.08
N ILE A 238 4.30 -15.49 -1.16
CA ILE A 238 5.71 -15.73 -0.84
C ILE A 238 5.78 -16.93 0.11
N ARG A 239 6.38 -18.02 -0.34
CA ARG A 239 6.50 -19.28 0.40
C ARG A 239 7.91 -19.84 0.28
N LEU A 240 8.30 -20.59 1.31
CA LEU A 240 9.52 -21.38 1.25
C LEU A 240 9.31 -22.57 0.30
N GLN A 241 10.14 -22.67 -0.72
CA GLN A 241 10.19 -23.88 -1.56
C GLN A 241 10.94 -25.00 -0.82
N ARG A 242 10.33 -26.19 -0.77
CA ARG A 242 10.91 -27.39 -0.16
C ARG A 242 10.90 -28.52 -1.16
#